data_b4f6bee01ca5bb412f970ba94059aae5
#
_entry.id   b4f6bee01ca5bb412f970ba94059aae5
#
_cell.length_a   1.000
_cell.length_b   1.000
_cell.length_c   1.000
_cell.angle_alpha   90.00
_cell.angle_beta   90.00
_cell.angle_gamma   90.00
#
_symmetry.space_group_name_H-M   'P 1'
#
loop_
_entity.id
_entity.type
_entity.pdbx_description
1 polymer ?
#
loop_
_entity_poly.entity_id
_entity_poly.type
_entity_poly.pdbx_seq_one_letter_code
_entity_poly.pdbx_strand_id
1 'polypeptide(L)'
;DFKVKSSKAIAVTLPGEKQDFTRDILMVNGEILINGKKEQLFVFVNHWPSRSEGEEVSAPKRAAAATKLKEVVDSLNAKLDNPNIVIMGDFNDTPLDISIQKILNAQATADTYAEETLVNLMTKLQTTGQGSYNYKGNWQALDQIIVSAGLLDGKSLEVSPETAQFVKKDWMLYHNDKYGDSPDRTFAGNKYIGGYSDHLPVFVGFSSK
;
A
#
# COMPACT_ATOMS: atom_id res chain seq x y z
N ASP A 1 -9.18 -14.27 -13.81
CA ASP A 1 -7.74 -14.60 -13.60
C ASP A 1 -6.87 -13.43 -14.07
N PHE A 2 -5.85 -13.06 -13.25
CA PHE A 2 -4.84 -12.06 -13.62
C PHE A 2 -3.68 -12.76 -14.36
N LYS A 3 -3.44 -12.37 -15.61
CA LYS A 3 -2.37 -12.92 -16.45
C LYS A 3 -1.20 -11.95 -16.53
N VAL A 4 -0.11 -12.27 -15.84
CA VAL A 4 1.13 -11.48 -15.88
C VAL A 4 1.72 -11.47 -17.30
N LYS A 5 2.05 -10.28 -17.81
CA LYS A 5 2.72 -10.06 -19.10
C LYS A 5 4.19 -9.71 -18.93
N SER A 6 4.48 -8.88 -17.93
CA SER A 6 5.85 -8.49 -17.58
C SER A 6 5.95 -8.09 -16.14
N SER A 7 7.16 -8.15 -15.60
CA SER A 7 7.49 -7.60 -14.29
C SER A 7 8.84 -6.88 -14.34
N LYS A 8 9.00 -5.89 -13.45
CA LYS A 8 10.23 -5.10 -13.33
C LYS A 8 10.47 -4.74 -11.87
N ALA A 9 11.69 -4.99 -11.40
CA ALA A 9 12.19 -4.42 -10.16
C ALA A 9 12.67 -2.97 -10.42
N ILE A 10 12.20 -2.04 -9.61
CA ILE A 10 12.51 -0.61 -9.70
C ILE A 10 13.37 -0.28 -8.50
N ALA A 11 14.66 -0.03 -8.74
CA ALA A 11 15.60 0.32 -7.69
C ALA A 11 15.26 1.67 -7.04
N VAL A 12 15.33 1.68 -5.71
CA VAL A 12 15.17 2.88 -4.89
C VAL A 12 16.51 3.22 -4.28
N THR A 13 17.07 4.36 -4.68
CA THR A 13 18.30 4.90 -4.09
C THR A 13 17.96 5.76 -2.89
N LEU A 14 18.60 5.50 -1.77
CA LEU A 14 18.42 6.26 -0.53
C LEU A 14 19.30 7.52 -0.50
N PRO A 15 18.85 8.59 0.17
CA PRO A 15 19.68 9.78 0.36
C PRO A 15 20.84 9.49 1.34
N GLY A 16 21.99 10.09 1.09
CA GLY A 16 23.18 9.97 1.95
C GLY A 16 24.48 10.20 1.19
N GLU A 17 25.61 10.31 1.92
CA GLU A 17 26.93 10.49 1.33
C GLU A 17 27.43 9.25 0.58
N LYS A 18 26.99 8.06 1.01
CA LYS A 18 27.26 6.79 0.33
C LYS A 18 25.99 6.36 -0.38
N GLN A 19 26.13 5.92 -1.62
CA GLN A 19 25.02 5.32 -2.35
C GLN A 19 24.54 4.09 -1.58
N ASP A 20 23.34 4.19 -1.04
CA ASP A 20 22.65 3.14 -0.29
C ASP A 20 21.35 2.80 -0.99
N PHE A 21 20.89 1.57 -0.80
CA PHE A 21 19.71 1.03 -1.46
C PHE A 21 18.77 0.46 -0.41
N THR A 22 17.50 0.47 -0.74
CA THR A 22 16.48 -0.27 0.00
C THR A 22 15.90 -1.36 -0.91
N ARG A 23 14.82 -1.98 -0.46
CA ARG A 23 14.07 -2.95 -1.27
C ARG A 23 13.55 -2.27 -2.52
N ASP A 24 13.65 -2.96 -3.64
CA ASP A 24 13.08 -2.53 -4.91
C ASP A 24 11.55 -2.48 -4.84
N ILE A 25 10.95 -1.61 -5.63
CA ILE A 25 9.50 -1.65 -5.88
C ILE A 25 9.27 -2.63 -7.03
N LEU A 26 8.45 -3.67 -6.80
CA LEU A 26 8.09 -4.59 -7.86
C LEU A 26 6.89 -4.02 -8.64
N MET A 27 7.09 -3.73 -9.91
CA MET A 27 6.02 -3.40 -10.86
C MET A 27 5.67 -4.65 -11.67
N VAL A 28 4.39 -4.99 -11.69
CA VAL A 28 3.83 -6.07 -12.52
C VAL A 28 2.81 -5.48 -13.47
N ASN A 29 2.96 -5.75 -14.77
CA ASN A 29 1.97 -5.44 -15.79
C ASN A 29 1.29 -6.73 -16.22
N GLY A 30 -0.02 -6.76 -16.24
CA GLY A 30 -0.79 -7.91 -16.63
C GLY A 30 -2.16 -7.55 -17.20
N GLU A 31 -2.92 -8.58 -17.52
CA GLU A 31 -4.28 -8.47 -18.01
C GLU A 31 -5.23 -9.26 -17.10
N ILE A 32 -6.39 -8.71 -16.86
CA ILE A 32 -7.52 -9.40 -16.26
C ILE A 32 -8.64 -9.51 -17.28
N LEU A 33 -9.29 -10.67 -17.36
CA LEU A 33 -10.43 -10.88 -18.25
C LEU A 33 -11.71 -10.55 -17.49
N ILE A 34 -12.45 -9.54 -17.95
CA ILE A 34 -13.70 -9.08 -17.35
C ILE A 34 -14.77 -8.98 -18.45
N ASN A 35 -15.89 -9.70 -18.27
CA ASN A 35 -17.01 -9.69 -19.23
C ASN A 35 -16.57 -9.94 -20.69
N GLY A 36 -15.57 -10.83 -20.88
CA GLY A 36 -15.01 -11.14 -22.19
C GLY A 36 -14.03 -10.10 -22.76
N LYS A 37 -13.80 -8.99 -22.06
CA LYS A 37 -12.82 -7.97 -22.41
C LYS A 37 -11.55 -8.13 -21.58
N LYS A 38 -10.41 -7.82 -22.18
CA LYS A 38 -9.12 -7.78 -21.51
C LYS A 38 -8.87 -6.37 -21.02
N GLU A 39 -8.71 -6.23 -19.72
CA GLU A 39 -8.35 -4.98 -19.07
C GLU A 39 -6.90 -5.05 -18.58
N GLN A 40 -6.12 -4.03 -18.92
CA GLN A 40 -4.75 -3.90 -18.44
C GLN A 40 -4.75 -3.46 -16.98
N LEU A 41 -3.88 -4.04 -16.17
CA LEU A 41 -3.70 -3.69 -14.77
C LEU A 41 -2.21 -3.64 -14.42
N PHE A 42 -1.79 -2.54 -13.82
CA PHE A 42 -0.47 -2.37 -13.22
C PHE A 42 -0.56 -2.56 -11.71
N VAL A 43 0.27 -3.44 -11.18
CA VAL A 43 0.36 -3.68 -9.74
C VAL A 43 1.75 -3.34 -9.25
N PHE A 44 1.85 -2.47 -8.25
CA PHE A 44 3.08 -2.12 -7.57
C PHE A 44 3.08 -2.73 -6.17
N VAL A 45 4.10 -3.55 -5.88
CA VAL A 45 4.31 -4.13 -4.54
C VAL A 45 5.46 -3.41 -3.87
N ASN A 46 5.20 -2.91 -2.67
CA ASN A 46 6.09 -2.03 -1.92
C ASN A 46 6.44 -2.64 -0.55
N HIS A 47 7.66 -2.40 -0.10
CA HIS A 47 8.06 -2.52 1.29
C HIS A 47 9.12 -1.45 1.58
N TRP A 48 8.66 -0.29 2.07
CA TRP A 48 9.52 0.87 2.28
C TRP A 48 10.41 0.74 3.52
N PRO A 49 11.44 1.61 3.67
CA PRO A 49 12.33 1.60 4.83
C PRO A 49 11.59 1.71 6.15
N SER A 50 11.97 0.82 7.10
CA SER A 50 11.33 0.75 8.40
C SER A 50 11.64 1.96 9.29
N ARG A 51 10.86 2.12 10.37
CA ARG A 51 11.04 3.16 11.40
C ARG A 51 12.01 2.74 12.51
N SER A 52 12.80 1.68 12.32
CA SER A 52 13.68 1.11 13.36
C SER A 52 14.75 2.08 13.87
N GLU A 53 15.20 3.02 13.02
CA GLU A 53 16.14 4.09 13.39
C GLU A 53 15.46 5.31 14.04
N GLY A 54 14.14 5.27 14.20
CA GLY A 54 13.27 6.39 14.58
C GLY A 54 12.49 6.92 13.37
N GLU A 55 11.26 7.36 13.64
CA GLU A 55 10.32 7.79 12.59
C GLU A 55 10.86 8.98 11.80
N GLU A 56 11.33 10.02 12.49
CA GLU A 56 11.87 11.23 11.87
C GLU A 56 13.19 10.98 11.13
N VAL A 57 14.08 10.18 11.72
CA VAL A 57 15.39 9.86 11.13
C VAL A 57 15.24 9.06 9.84
N SER A 58 14.29 8.15 9.79
CA SER A 58 14.04 7.30 8.61
C SER A 58 13.08 7.93 7.59
N ALA A 59 12.38 9.03 7.91
CA ALA A 59 11.43 9.68 7.02
C ALA A 59 12.01 10.08 5.65
N PRO A 60 13.26 10.61 5.52
CA PRO A 60 13.85 10.90 4.22
C PRO A 60 14.03 9.67 3.33
N LYS A 61 14.24 8.48 3.92
CA LYS A 61 14.37 7.22 3.18
C LYS A 61 13.03 6.81 2.57
N ARG A 62 11.91 6.96 3.31
CA ARG A 62 10.55 6.71 2.80
C ARG A 62 10.11 7.76 1.79
N ALA A 63 10.51 9.02 2.00
CA ALA A 63 10.31 10.08 1.01
C ALA A 63 10.96 9.75 -0.34
N ALA A 64 12.19 9.20 -0.34
CA ALA A 64 12.86 8.76 -1.56
C ALA A 64 12.12 7.62 -2.27
N ALA A 65 11.58 6.66 -1.52
CA ALA A 65 10.76 5.58 -2.09
C ALA A 65 9.46 6.13 -2.69
N ALA A 66 8.77 7.05 -2.00
CA ALA A 66 7.58 7.73 -2.48
C ALA A 66 7.85 8.52 -3.78
N THR A 67 8.95 9.27 -3.83
CA THR A 67 9.36 10.03 -5.02
C THR A 67 9.60 9.09 -6.20
N LYS A 68 10.34 7.99 -5.98
CA LYS A 68 10.60 7.01 -7.04
C LYS A 68 9.32 6.36 -7.57
N LEU A 69 8.41 5.98 -6.67
CA LEU A 69 7.11 5.43 -7.06
C LEU A 69 6.29 6.44 -7.86
N LYS A 70 6.23 7.70 -7.40
CA LYS A 70 5.51 8.78 -8.09
C LYS A 70 6.04 9.02 -9.50
N GLU A 71 7.37 9.08 -9.69
CA GLU A 71 8.01 9.21 -11.01
C GLU A 71 7.53 8.12 -11.99
N VAL A 72 7.45 6.88 -11.53
CA VAL A 72 7.03 5.76 -12.39
C VAL A 72 5.54 5.83 -12.71
N VAL A 73 4.70 6.16 -11.73
CA VAL A 73 3.26 6.35 -11.94
C VAL A 73 3.01 7.50 -12.92
N ASP A 74 3.69 8.63 -12.76
CA ASP A 74 3.57 9.78 -13.67
C ASP A 74 4.01 9.42 -15.09
N SER A 75 5.06 8.60 -15.23
CA SER A 75 5.48 8.09 -16.54
C SER A 75 4.46 7.14 -17.18
N LEU A 76 3.64 6.44 -16.40
CA LEU A 76 2.52 5.65 -16.94
C LEU A 76 1.37 6.56 -17.38
N ASN A 77 0.98 7.51 -16.54
CA ASN A 77 -0.09 8.49 -16.85
C ASN A 77 0.23 9.30 -18.11
N ALA A 78 1.50 9.68 -18.30
CA ALA A 78 1.93 10.39 -19.50
C ALA A 78 1.85 9.56 -20.81
N LYS A 79 1.72 8.24 -20.71
CA LYS A 79 1.71 7.31 -21.87
C LYS A 79 0.37 6.64 -22.11
N LEU A 80 -0.45 6.57 -21.09
CA LEU A 80 -1.71 5.81 -21.08
C LEU A 80 -2.82 6.72 -20.55
N ASP A 81 -3.97 6.62 -21.18
CA ASP A 81 -5.16 7.33 -20.75
C ASP A 81 -5.77 6.62 -19.53
N ASN A 82 -5.81 7.30 -18.41
CA ASN A 82 -6.39 6.85 -17.14
C ASN A 82 -6.10 5.37 -16.78
N PRO A 83 -4.81 4.96 -16.63
CA PRO A 83 -4.44 3.55 -16.47
C PRO A 83 -4.95 2.95 -15.16
N ASN A 84 -5.33 1.68 -15.19
CA ASN A 84 -5.68 0.91 -14.00
C ASN A 84 -4.42 0.57 -13.20
N ILE A 85 -4.25 1.20 -12.04
CA ILE A 85 -3.07 1.03 -11.17
C ILE A 85 -3.51 0.63 -9.77
N VAL A 86 -2.86 -0.40 -9.23
CA VAL A 86 -2.91 -0.77 -7.80
C VAL A 86 -1.52 -0.66 -7.22
N ILE A 87 -1.40 0.04 -6.11
CA ILE A 87 -0.17 0.19 -5.34
C ILE A 87 -0.45 -0.37 -3.96
N MET A 88 0.31 -1.38 -3.54
CA MET A 88 0.07 -2.07 -2.28
C MET A 88 1.36 -2.44 -1.55
N GLY A 89 1.25 -2.74 -0.27
CA GLY A 89 2.34 -3.25 0.57
C GLY A 89 2.50 -2.51 1.89
N ASP A 90 3.62 -2.78 2.57
CA ASP A 90 4.03 -2.08 3.78
C ASP A 90 4.82 -0.81 3.43
N PHE A 91 4.20 0.33 3.68
CA PHE A 91 4.81 1.64 3.43
C PHE A 91 5.61 2.15 4.64
N ASN A 92 5.53 1.50 5.79
CA ASN A 92 6.12 1.97 7.04
C ASN A 92 5.80 3.44 7.41
N ASP A 93 4.81 4.01 6.73
CA ASP A 93 4.16 5.30 6.97
C ASP A 93 2.64 5.11 6.89
N THR A 94 1.89 5.94 7.61
CA THR A 94 0.43 5.94 7.55
C THR A 94 -0.08 6.73 6.33
N PRO A 95 -1.35 6.60 5.93
CA PRO A 95 -1.94 7.42 4.87
C PRO A 95 -1.85 8.92 5.10
N LEU A 96 -1.62 9.36 6.33
CA LEU A 96 -1.56 10.77 6.72
C LEU A 96 -0.13 11.34 6.72
N ASP A 97 0.88 10.49 6.56
CA ASP A 97 2.27 10.91 6.53
C ASP A 97 2.65 11.61 5.22
N ILE A 98 3.65 12.48 5.29
CA ILE A 98 4.09 13.34 4.16
C ILE A 98 4.45 12.53 2.92
N SER A 99 5.11 11.37 3.08
CA SER A 99 5.49 10.49 1.98
C SER A 99 4.30 10.02 1.15
N ILE A 100 3.19 9.71 1.80
CA ILE A 100 1.95 9.25 1.15
C ILE A 100 1.11 10.44 0.69
N GLN A 101 0.81 11.38 1.61
CA GLN A 101 -0.16 12.44 1.36
C GLN A 101 0.38 13.55 0.44
N LYS A 102 1.67 13.87 0.53
CA LYS A 102 2.27 15.01 -0.19
C LYS A 102 3.17 14.59 -1.34
N ILE A 103 4.04 13.58 -1.13
CA ILE A 103 5.03 13.18 -2.13
C ILE A 103 4.39 12.24 -3.15
N LEU A 104 3.78 11.13 -2.71
CA LEU A 104 3.03 10.25 -3.60
C LEU A 104 1.73 10.91 -4.07
N ASN A 105 1.22 11.88 -3.30
CA ASN A 105 -0.02 12.62 -3.54
C ASN A 105 -1.26 11.71 -3.62
N ALA A 106 -1.31 10.70 -2.75
CA ALA A 106 -2.46 9.82 -2.61
C ALA A 106 -3.53 10.48 -1.73
N GLN A 107 -4.72 10.68 -2.29
CA GLN A 107 -5.85 11.34 -1.64
C GLN A 107 -6.72 10.34 -0.86
N ALA A 108 -7.52 10.82 0.07
CA ALA A 108 -8.57 10.03 0.69
C ALA A 108 -9.71 9.75 -0.30
N THR A 109 -10.55 8.76 0.02
CA THR A 109 -11.78 8.48 -0.75
C THR A 109 -12.73 9.67 -0.75
N ALA A 110 -13.32 9.96 -1.91
CA ALA A 110 -14.29 11.03 -2.15
C ALA A 110 -15.39 10.54 -3.10
N ASP A 111 -16.38 11.38 -3.41
CA ASP A 111 -17.47 11.02 -4.32
C ASP A 111 -17.04 11.06 -5.80
N THR A 112 -16.05 11.89 -6.12
CA THR A 112 -15.50 12.04 -7.48
C THR A 112 -14.00 12.26 -7.45
N TYR A 113 -13.32 11.86 -8.51
CA TYR A 113 -11.87 12.01 -8.66
C TYR A 113 -11.53 12.63 -10.00
N ALA A 114 -10.51 13.50 -10.03
CA ALA A 114 -9.88 13.90 -11.27
C ALA A 114 -9.09 12.72 -11.86
N GLU A 115 -8.92 12.71 -13.17
CA GLU A 115 -8.02 11.79 -13.85
C GLU A 115 -6.61 11.84 -13.22
N GLU A 116 -5.86 10.75 -13.31
CA GLU A 116 -4.52 10.59 -12.74
C GLU A 116 -4.46 10.66 -11.19
N THR A 117 -5.58 10.85 -10.50
CA THR A 117 -5.62 10.84 -9.03
C THR A 117 -5.27 9.46 -8.49
N LEU A 118 -4.41 9.42 -7.48
CA LEU A 118 -4.22 8.24 -6.63
C LEU A 118 -5.10 8.35 -5.40
N VAL A 119 -5.84 7.28 -5.09
CA VAL A 119 -6.79 7.22 -3.97
C VAL A 119 -6.35 6.15 -2.99
N ASN A 120 -6.08 6.55 -1.76
CA ASN A 120 -5.71 5.64 -0.68
C ASN A 120 -6.96 5.15 0.05
N LEU A 121 -7.27 3.88 -0.13
CA LEU A 121 -8.48 3.26 0.40
C LEU A 121 -8.43 3.05 1.91
N MET A 122 -7.24 3.11 2.52
CA MET A 122 -7.04 2.86 3.95
C MET A 122 -7.12 4.15 4.80
N THR A 123 -7.19 5.34 4.18
CA THR A 123 -7.19 6.63 4.91
C THR A 123 -8.35 6.72 5.91
N LYS A 124 -9.56 6.38 5.49
CA LYS A 124 -10.73 6.40 6.38
C LYS A 124 -10.61 5.41 7.54
N LEU A 125 -10.06 4.23 7.29
CA LEU A 125 -9.84 3.21 8.31
C LEU A 125 -8.81 3.69 9.35
N GLN A 126 -7.71 4.29 8.90
CA GLN A 126 -6.71 4.91 9.79
C GLN A 126 -7.34 5.99 10.67
N THR A 127 -8.18 6.88 10.13
CA THR A 127 -8.81 7.95 10.92
C THR A 127 -9.83 7.44 11.93
N THR A 128 -10.35 6.23 11.75
CA THR A 128 -11.24 5.54 12.72
C THR A 128 -10.47 4.63 13.70
N GLY A 129 -9.14 4.72 13.74
CA GLY A 129 -8.30 3.98 14.68
C GLY A 129 -8.06 2.52 14.31
N GLN A 130 -8.25 2.17 13.02
CA GLN A 130 -7.94 0.85 12.51
C GLN A 130 -6.56 0.84 11.83
N GLY A 131 -5.92 -0.33 11.77
CA GLY A 131 -4.61 -0.47 11.15
C GLY A 131 -4.20 -1.93 10.97
N SER A 132 -3.11 -2.13 10.25
CA SER A 132 -2.46 -3.44 10.09
C SER A 132 -1.43 -3.74 11.16
N TYR A 133 -0.84 -2.71 11.75
CA TYR A 133 0.21 -2.79 12.77
C TYR A 133 -0.27 -2.13 14.07
N ASN A 134 0.09 -2.71 15.22
CA ASN A 134 -0.20 -2.12 16.52
C ASN A 134 1.08 -1.89 17.31
N TYR A 135 1.29 -0.64 17.71
CA TYR A 135 2.36 -0.27 18.63
C TYR A 135 1.80 0.27 19.93
N LYS A 136 1.92 -0.53 21.00
CA LYS A 136 1.47 -0.17 22.35
C LYS A 136 0.02 0.31 22.45
N GLY A 137 -0.89 -0.36 21.74
CA GLY A 137 -2.32 -0.04 21.70
C GLY A 137 -2.72 0.93 20.60
N ASN A 138 -1.77 1.50 19.88
CA ASN A 138 -2.03 2.41 18.77
C ASN A 138 -1.97 1.65 17.43
N TRP A 139 -3.12 1.49 16.78
CA TRP A 139 -3.21 0.86 15.46
C TRP A 139 -2.82 1.83 14.35
N GLN A 140 -1.96 1.39 13.45
CA GLN A 140 -1.45 2.16 12.33
C GLN A 140 -1.66 1.40 11.01
N ALA A 141 -2.15 2.10 9.99
CA ALA A 141 -2.34 1.57 8.64
C ALA A 141 -1.01 1.66 7.86
N LEU A 142 -0.03 0.81 8.22
CA LEU A 142 1.27 0.78 7.53
C LEU A 142 1.18 0.00 6.21
N ASP A 143 0.35 -1.05 6.18
CA ASP A 143 0.00 -1.76 4.95
C ASP A 143 -1.21 -1.07 4.31
N GLN A 144 -1.06 -0.71 3.04
CA GLN A 144 -2.06 0.10 2.36
C GLN A 144 -2.37 -0.45 0.96
N ILE A 145 -3.55 -0.09 0.47
CA ILE A 145 -3.97 -0.25 -0.92
C ILE A 145 -4.34 1.12 -1.44
N ILE A 146 -3.61 1.56 -2.46
CA ILE A 146 -3.81 2.82 -3.17
C ILE A 146 -4.13 2.48 -4.63
N VAL A 147 -5.13 3.12 -5.19
CA VAL A 147 -5.59 2.84 -6.57
C VAL A 147 -5.63 4.11 -7.39
N SER A 148 -5.52 3.98 -8.71
CA SER A 148 -5.76 5.09 -9.63
C SER A 148 -7.24 5.36 -9.82
N ALA A 149 -7.58 6.58 -10.23
CA ALA A 149 -8.94 6.98 -10.59
C ALA A 149 -9.55 6.09 -11.69
N GLY A 150 -8.73 5.49 -12.57
CA GLY A 150 -9.18 4.54 -13.59
C GLY A 150 -9.87 3.30 -13.04
N LEU A 151 -9.59 2.92 -11.78
CA LEU A 151 -10.27 1.83 -11.07
C LEU A 151 -11.50 2.29 -10.28
N LEU A 152 -11.91 3.56 -10.43
CA LEU A 152 -13.01 4.19 -9.71
C LEU A 152 -13.92 5.02 -10.64
N ASP A 153 -13.80 4.85 -11.96
CA ASP A 153 -14.47 5.68 -12.98
C ASP A 153 -15.80 5.10 -13.50
N GLY A 154 -16.18 3.95 -13.00
CA GLY A 154 -17.46 3.31 -13.35
C GLY A 154 -17.49 2.58 -14.68
N LYS A 155 -16.35 2.35 -15.35
CA LYS A 155 -16.37 1.90 -16.76
C LYS A 155 -16.16 0.41 -16.97
N SER A 156 -15.29 -0.26 -16.26
CA SER A 156 -14.98 -1.66 -16.59
C SER A 156 -14.51 -2.44 -15.38
N LEU A 157 -13.19 -2.49 -15.18
CA LEU A 157 -12.60 -3.02 -13.95
C LEU A 157 -12.73 -1.97 -12.85
N GLU A 158 -13.44 -2.31 -11.80
CA GLU A 158 -13.72 -1.41 -10.70
C GLU A 158 -13.15 -1.97 -9.39
N VAL A 159 -12.68 -1.09 -8.54
CA VAL A 159 -12.47 -1.38 -7.14
C VAL A 159 -13.71 -0.95 -6.36
N SER A 160 -14.11 -1.74 -5.37
CA SER A 160 -15.18 -1.41 -4.42
C SER A 160 -14.55 -0.86 -3.13
N PRO A 161 -14.41 0.49 -2.96
CA PRO A 161 -13.70 1.09 -1.83
C PRO A 161 -14.28 0.70 -0.47
N GLU A 162 -15.59 0.42 -0.40
CA GLU A 162 -16.31 0.01 0.80
C GLU A 162 -15.89 -1.38 1.30
N THR A 163 -15.25 -2.19 0.44
CA THR A 163 -14.73 -3.51 0.80
C THR A 163 -13.33 -3.45 1.39
N ALA A 164 -12.68 -2.28 1.32
CA ALA A 164 -11.31 -2.11 1.85
C ALA A 164 -11.30 -2.35 3.37
N GLN A 165 -10.43 -3.24 3.82
CA GLN A 165 -10.36 -3.63 5.21
C GLN A 165 -8.99 -4.20 5.60
N PHE A 166 -8.70 -4.16 6.90
CA PHE A 166 -7.70 -5.00 7.53
C PHE A 166 -8.35 -6.33 7.91
N VAL A 167 -7.79 -7.45 7.45
CA VAL A 167 -8.33 -8.77 7.77
C VAL A 167 -7.91 -9.11 9.20
N LYS A 168 -8.86 -8.97 10.13
CA LYS A 168 -8.66 -9.21 11.56
C LYS A 168 -9.49 -10.40 12.01
N LYS A 169 -8.85 -11.49 12.41
CA LYS A 169 -9.47 -12.69 12.97
C LYS A 169 -8.85 -12.99 14.34
N ASP A 170 -9.62 -13.55 15.25
CA ASP A 170 -9.18 -13.82 16.63
C ASP A 170 -7.88 -14.61 16.69
N TRP A 171 -7.73 -15.63 15.85
CA TRP A 171 -6.53 -16.46 15.78
C TRP A 171 -5.27 -15.75 15.24
N MET A 172 -5.43 -14.54 14.66
CA MET A 172 -4.31 -13.70 14.21
C MET A 172 -3.81 -12.76 15.30
N LEU A 173 -4.43 -12.77 16.48
CA LEU A 173 -4.22 -11.76 17.49
C LEU A 173 -3.60 -12.35 18.74
N TYR A 174 -2.69 -11.57 19.32
CA TYR A 174 -2.19 -11.72 20.68
C TYR A 174 -2.83 -10.67 21.57
N HIS A 175 -3.44 -11.09 22.67
CA HIS A 175 -4.01 -10.18 23.66
C HIS A 175 -2.96 -9.79 24.71
N ASN A 176 -2.81 -8.49 24.94
CA ASN A 176 -1.95 -7.93 25.98
C ASN A 176 -2.79 -7.13 26.98
N ASP A 177 -2.69 -7.47 28.29
CA ASP A 177 -3.50 -6.85 29.34
C ASP A 177 -3.36 -5.32 29.40
N LYS A 178 -2.20 -4.78 29.02
CA LYS A 178 -1.90 -3.35 29.06
C LYS A 178 -2.28 -2.61 27.78
N TYR A 179 -2.08 -3.24 26.63
CA TYR A 179 -2.16 -2.60 25.33
C TYR A 179 -3.28 -3.13 24.43
N GLY A 180 -4.04 -4.12 24.92
CA GLY A 180 -5.09 -4.79 24.16
C GLY A 180 -4.54 -5.69 23.06
N ASP A 181 -5.33 -5.90 22.02
CA ASP A 181 -5.00 -6.79 20.93
C ASP A 181 -3.93 -6.21 20.01
N SER A 182 -3.02 -7.06 19.57
CA SER A 182 -2.03 -6.78 18.53
C SER A 182 -1.92 -7.98 17.58
N PRO A 183 -1.36 -7.84 16.38
CA PRO A 183 -1.04 -9.01 15.57
C PRO A 183 -0.13 -9.97 16.33
N ASP A 184 -0.42 -11.28 16.22
CA ASP A 184 0.36 -12.33 16.87
C ASP A 184 1.63 -12.58 16.04
N ARG A 185 2.71 -11.92 16.42
CA ARG A 185 3.98 -11.91 15.68
C ARG A 185 4.73 -13.22 15.76
N THR A 186 5.43 -13.57 14.70
CA THR A 186 6.29 -14.74 14.63
C THR A 186 7.52 -14.63 15.51
N PHE A 187 8.07 -13.41 15.62
CA PHE A 187 9.30 -13.12 16.38
C PHE A 187 9.12 -11.91 17.31
N ALA A 188 9.78 -11.95 18.45
CA ALA A 188 10.03 -10.81 19.33
C ALA A 188 11.55 -10.56 19.38
N GLY A 189 12.01 -9.58 18.61
CA GLY A 189 13.43 -9.43 18.27
C GLY A 189 13.94 -10.71 17.58
N ASN A 190 14.98 -11.35 18.11
CA ASN A 190 15.53 -12.60 17.56
C ASN A 190 14.87 -13.86 18.11
N LYS A 191 13.93 -13.73 19.05
CA LYS A 191 13.26 -14.89 19.68
C LYS A 191 12.03 -15.27 18.86
N TYR A 192 11.98 -16.50 18.38
CA TYR A 192 10.79 -17.10 17.81
C TYR A 192 9.73 -17.31 18.90
N ILE A 193 8.51 -16.85 18.68
CA ILE A 193 7.39 -16.95 19.64
C ILE A 193 6.15 -17.63 19.07
N GLY A 194 6.17 -18.00 17.80
CA GLY A 194 5.20 -18.94 17.21
C GLY A 194 3.94 -18.33 16.61
N GLY A 195 3.79 -17.00 16.59
CA GLY A 195 2.68 -16.35 15.91
C GLY A 195 2.84 -16.30 14.39
N TYR A 196 1.93 -15.64 13.71
CA TYR A 196 1.82 -15.65 12.25
C TYR A 196 2.54 -14.49 11.58
N SER A 197 2.26 -13.27 12.03
CA SER A 197 2.82 -12.03 11.45
C SER A 197 2.66 -10.89 12.45
N ASP A 198 3.53 -9.89 12.40
CA ASP A 198 3.38 -8.64 13.16
C ASP A 198 2.52 -7.59 12.44
N HIS A 199 2.03 -7.91 11.25
CA HIS A 199 1.06 -7.11 10.51
C HIS A 199 -0.18 -7.93 10.14
N LEU A 200 -1.34 -7.27 10.04
CA LEU A 200 -2.56 -7.84 9.50
C LEU A 200 -2.63 -7.67 7.99
N PRO A 201 -3.17 -8.65 7.24
CA PRO A 201 -3.39 -8.50 5.82
C PRO A 201 -4.36 -7.36 5.49
N VAL A 202 -4.16 -6.71 4.35
CA VAL A 202 -5.11 -5.76 3.76
C VAL A 202 -5.85 -6.41 2.60
N PHE A 203 -7.10 -6.03 2.42
CA PHE A 203 -7.98 -6.58 1.39
C PHE A 203 -8.81 -5.49 0.73
N VAL A 204 -9.08 -5.66 -0.58
CA VAL A 204 -10.10 -4.93 -1.31
C VAL A 204 -10.72 -5.83 -2.37
N GLY A 205 -12.01 -5.64 -2.62
CA GLY A 205 -12.76 -6.33 -3.68
C GLY A 205 -12.69 -5.59 -5.00
N PHE A 206 -12.62 -6.37 -6.08
CA PHE A 206 -12.79 -5.87 -7.44
C PHE A 206 -14.13 -6.36 -7.97
N SER A 207 -14.76 -5.53 -8.81
CA SER A 207 -15.98 -5.85 -9.53
C SER A 207 -15.84 -5.48 -11.00
N SER A 208 -16.81 -5.90 -11.79
CA SER A 208 -16.97 -5.47 -13.18
C SER A 208 -18.32 -4.84 -13.37
N LYS A 209 -18.39 -3.77 -14.09
CA LYS A 209 -19.66 -3.21 -14.58
C LYS A 209 -19.94 -3.60 -16.00
#